data_54020deebe43ac9a2833d773e6fbe738
#
_entry.id   54020deebe43ac9a2833d773e6fbe738
#
_cell.length_a   1.000
_cell.length_b   1.000
_cell.length_c   1.000
_cell.angle_alpha   90.00
_cell.angle_beta   90.00
_cell.angle_gamma   90.00
#
_symmetry.space_group_name_H-M   'P 1'
#
loop_
_entity.id
_entity.type
_entity.pdbx_description
1 polymer ?
#
loop_
_entity_poly.entity_id
_entity_poly.type
_entity_poly.pdbx_seq_one_letter_code
_entity_poly.pdbx_strand_id
1 'polypeptide(L)'
;KMGYNEREMMSKKEFFNMNMNFIRKLPIPQELKKQFSLSDELIAVKAARDAEIQKVFTGESDKKLLIIGPCSADREDAVLDYVCRLAKVQEQVKDKLILIPRIYTNKPRTTGEGYKGMVHQPDPEKKEDMLQGVIAIRQMHTKAVEMTGLTCADEMLYPENHRYLSDLLSYVAVGARSVEDQQHRLTASGLDIPVGMKNPTSGDLSVMMNSLIAAHASHTFLYRGWEVQ
;
A
#
# COMPACT_ATOMS: atom_id res chain seq x y z
N LYS A 1 -3.21 33.44 9.49
CA LYS A 1 -2.71 33.02 10.81
C LYS A 1 -3.88 32.39 11.57
N MET A 2 -4.23 31.17 11.26
CA MET A 2 -5.06 30.37 12.16
C MET A 2 -4.19 29.22 12.60
N GLY A 3 -3.75 29.29 13.86
CA GLY A 3 -3.04 28.20 14.51
C GLY A 3 -3.96 26.98 14.57
N TYR A 4 -3.44 25.85 14.22
CA TYR A 4 -3.99 24.55 14.57
C TYR A 4 -3.87 24.41 16.09
N ASN A 5 -4.75 25.07 16.82
CA ASN A 5 -4.79 25.03 18.26
C ASN A 5 -5.96 24.18 18.74
N GLU A 6 -5.61 23.09 19.40
CA GLU A 6 -6.13 22.64 20.71
C GLU A 6 -7.64 22.48 20.92
N ARG A 7 -8.54 22.79 19.99
CA ARG A 7 -9.99 22.66 20.22
C ARG A 7 -10.62 21.36 19.75
N GLU A 8 -9.87 20.46 19.13
CA GLU A 8 -10.28 19.09 18.79
C GLU A 8 -9.51 18.02 19.55
N MET A 9 -8.93 18.32 20.66
CA MET A 9 -8.66 17.27 21.67
C MET A 9 -10.04 16.86 22.18
N MET A 10 -10.52 15.72 21.71
CA MET A 10 -11.64 15.04 22.33
C MET A 10 -11.44 15.10 23.84
N SER A 11 -12.46 15.49 24.59
CA SER A 11 -12.31 15.72 26.04
C SER A 11 -11.73 14.46 26.66
N LYS A 12 -10.82 14.60 27.62
CA LYS A 12 -10.26 13.45 28.34
C LYS A 12 -11.32 12.47 28.87
N LYS A 13 -12.56 12.89 28.99
CA LYS A 13 -13.69 12.05 29.43
C LYS A 13 -14.14 11.01 28.39
N GLU A 14 -13.94 11.23 27.09
CA GLU A 14 -14.36 10.27 26.05
C GLU A 14 -13.44 9.06 25.92
N PHE A 15 -12.22 9.14 26.46
CA PHE A 15 -11.23 8.07 26.42
C PHE A 15 -11.14 7.26 27.74
N PHE A 16 -11.99 7.52 28.72
CA PHE A 16 -11.83 7.02 30.07
C PHE A 16 -12.03 5.50 30.25
N ASN A 17 -12.41 4.76 29.21
CA ASN A 17 -12.67 3.32 29.30
C ASN A 17 -11.93 2.48 28.23
N MET A 18 -10.84 2.98 27.64
CA MET A 18 -10.10 2.22 26.64
C MET A 18 -8.64 2.04 27.06
N ASN A 19 -8.13 0.82 26.93
CA ASN A 19 -6.70 0.49 27.12
C ASN A 19 -5.87 0.91 25.89
N MET A 20 -6.14 2.10 25.34
CA MET A 20 -5.43 2.66 24.20
C MET A 20 -4.94 4.07 24.51
N ASN A 21 -3.68 4.35 24.17
CA ASN A 21 -3.10 5.67 24.26
C ASN A 21 -3.10 6.33 22.87
N PHE A 22 -3.85 7.40 22.72
CA PHE A 22 -3.84 8.20 21.49
C PHE A 22 -2.66 9.16 21.52
N ILE A 23 -1.65 8.89 20.68
CA ILE A 23 -0.37 9.63 20.68
C ILE A 23 -0.53 10.93 19.90
N ARG A 24 -1.05 10.84 18.66
CA ARG A 24 -1.29 12.01 17.80
C ARG A 24 -2.29 11.67 16.69
N LYS A 25 -2.92 12.72 16.13
CA LYS A 25 -3.69 12.61 14.90
C LYS A 25 -2.74 12.57 13.70
N LEU A 26 -2.96 11.64 12.79
CA LEU A 26 -2.25 11.61 11.51
C LEU A 26 -2.99 12.46 10.48
N PRO A 27 -2.29 13.06 9.48
CA PRO A 27 -2.94 13.71 8.37
C PRO A 27 -3.81 12.70 7.61
N ILE A 28 -4.93 13.14 7.08
CA ILE A 28 -5.70 12.29 6.18
C ILE A 28 -4.96 12.12 4.84
N PRO A 29 -5.21 11.03 4.10
CA PRO A 29 -4.51 10.76 2.83
C PRO A 29 -4.54 11.91 1.84
N GLN A 30 -5.68 12.63 1.73
CA GLN A 30 -5.82 13.77 0.84
C GLN A 30 -4.90 14.94 1.20
N GLU A 31 -4.72 15.22 2.50
CA GLU A 31 -3.79 16.27 2.97
C GLU A 31 -2.35 15.92 2.59
N LEU A 32 -1.95 14.65 2.82
CA LEU A 32 -0.61 14.20 2.50
C LEU A 32 -0.35 14.19 0.98
N LYS A 33 -1.33 13.73 0.19
CA LYS A 33 -1.24 13.78 -1.28
C LYS A 33 -1.14 15.20 -1.82
N LYS A 34 -1.85 16.16 -1.21
CA LYS A 34 -1.74 17.58 -1.58
C LYS A 34 -0.38 18.15 -1.21
N GLN A 35 0.17 17.78 -0.05
CA GLN A 35 1.49 18.22 0.39
C GLN A 35 2.63 17.65 -0.45
N PHE A 36 2.48 16.40 -0.90
CA PHE A 36 3.44 15.67 -1.74
C PHE A 36 2.73 15.25 -3.04
N SER A 37 2.30 16.24 -3.81
CA SER A 37 1.60 16.01 -5.08
C SER A 37 2.54 15.42 -6.13
N LEU A 38 1.97 14.59 -7.00
CA LEU A 38 2.68 14.09 -8.17
C LEU A 38 2.67 15.15 -9.29
N SER A 39 3.70 15.14 -10.11
CA SER A 39 3.69 15.91 -11.36
C SER A 39 2.74 15.27 -12.39
N ASP A 40 2.34 16.06 -13.40
CA ASP A 40 1.49 15.56 -14.48
C ASP A 40 2.16 14.41 -15.24
N GLU A 41 3.49 14.45 -15.37
CA GLU A 41 4.27 13.38 -15.99
C GLU A 41 4.18 12.06 -15.21
N LEU A 42 4.28 12.12 -13.87
CA LEU A 42 4.15 10.92 -13.03
C LEU A 42 2.73 10.35 -13.04
N ILE A 43 1.72 11.21 -13.08
CA ILE A 43 0.33 10.80 -13.23
C ILE A 43 0.14 10.08 -14.57
N ALA A 44 0.72 10.60 -15.66
CA ALA A 44 0.66 9.98 -16.97
C ALA A 44 1.39 8.62 -17.01
N VAL A 45 2.57 8.53 -16.38
CA VAL A 45 3.31 7.26 -16.23
C VAL A 45 2.48 6.23 -15.49
N LYS A 46 1.88 6.61 -14.35
CA LYS A 46 1.00 5.73 -13.58
C LYS A 46 -0.18 5.24 -14.41
N ALA A 47 -0.88 6.13 -15.09
CA ALA A 47 -2.03 5.78 -15.92
C ALA A 47 -1.66 4.82 -17.07
N ALA A 48 -0.52 5.05 -17.74
CA ALA A 48 -0.03 4.17 -18.81
C ALA A 48 0.32 2.77 -18.28
N ARG A 49 0.96 2.70 -17.10
CA ARG A 49 1.32 1.43 -16.45
C ARG A 49 0.08 0.65 -16.02
N ASP A 50 -0.90 1.31 -15.43
CA ASP A 50 -2.15 0.67 -15.01
C ASP A 50 -2.91 0.11 -16.22
N ALA A 51 -2.99 0.86 -17.30
CA ALA A 51 -3.63 0.40 -18.54
C ALA A 51 -2.90 -0.82 -19.14
N GLU A 52 -1.56 -0.85 -19.12
CA GLU A 52 -0.77 -2.01 -19.56
C GLU A 52 -1.03 -3.24 -18.69
N ILE A 53 -1.05 -3.07 -17.36
CA ILE A 53 -1.33 -4.15 -16.42
C ILE A 53 -2.77 -4.67 -16.59
N GLN A 54 -3.74 -3.77 -16.76
CA GLN A 54 -5.13 -4.14 -16.94
C GLN A 54 -5.32 -5.04 -18.17
N LYS A 55 -4.63 -4.78 -19.29
CA LYS A 55 -4.69 -5.61 -20.49
C LYS A 55 -4.28 -7.07 -20.27
N VAL A 56 -3.42 -7.33 -19.28
CA VAL A 56 -3.06 -8.70 -18.91
C VAL A 56 -4.24 -9.41 -18.22
N PHE A 57 -4.97 -8.71 -17.36
CA PHE A 57 -6.13 -9.29 -16.67
C PHE A 57 -7.35 -9.46 -17.58
N THR A 58 -7.51 -8.58 -18.58
CA THR A 58 -8.60 -8.67 -19.57
C THR A 58 -8.29 -9.66 -20.70
N GLY A 59 -7.08 -10.19 -20.78
CA GLY A 59 -6.67 -11.11 -21.85
C GLY A 59 -6.30 -10.42 -23.16
N GLU A 60 -6.20 -9.09 -23.17
CA GLU A 60 -5.76 -8.30 -24.34
C GLU A 60 -4.25 -8.32 -24.54
N SER A 61 -3.51 -8.83 -23.56
CA SER A 61 -2.05 -8.96 -23.60
C SER A 61 -1.61 -10.34 -23.13
N ASP A 62 -0.73 -10.99 -23.89
CA ASP A 62 -0.11 -12.28 -23.55
C ASP A 62 1.06 -12.14 -22.57
N LYS A 63 1.45 -10.93 -22.19
CA LYS A 63 2.50 -10.69 -21.22
C LYS A 63 2.14 -11.30 -19.87
N LYS A 64 3.15 -11.58 -19.06
CA LYS A 64 2.97 -12.06 -17.68
C LYS A 64 3.38 -10.98 -16.70
N LEU A 65 2.67 -10.89 -15.58
CA LEU A 65 3.03 -10.00 -14.48
C LEU A 65 4.02 -10.71 -13.56
N LEU A 66 5.08 -10.02 -13.19
CA LEU A 66 6.02 -10.49 -12.19
C LEU A 66 6.18 -9.44 -11.08
N ILE A 67 5.56 -9.71 -9.93
CA ILE A 67 5.68 -8.89 -8.73
C ILE A 67 6.90 -9.40 -7.95
N ILE A 68 7.98 -8.64 -7.95
CA ILE A 68 9.27 -9.08 -7.43
C ILE A 68 9.98 -8.00 -6.62
N GLY A 69 10.57 -8.37 -5.49
CA GLY A 69 11.34 -7.47 -4.64
C GLY A 69 11.65 -8.05 -3.27
N PRO A 70 12.22 -7.24 -2.38
CA PRO A 70 12.57 -7.65 -1.02
C PRO A 70 11.33 -8.03 -0.19
N CYS A 71 11.54 -8.73 0.92
CA CYS A 71 10.47 -9.13 1.82
C CYS A 71 9.78 -7.91 2.47
N SER A 72 10.55 -6.87 2.80
CA SER A 72 10.05 -5.58 3.28
C SER A 72 11.06 -4.48 2.97
N ALA A 73 10.57 -3.26 2.73
CA ALA A 73 11.40 -2.08 2.64
C ALA A 73 11.81 -1.64 4.06
N ASP A 74 13.09 -1.41 4.26
CA ASP A 74 13.67 -0.93 5.52
C ASP A 74 14.59 0.28 5.32
N ARG A 75 15.19 0.41 4.13
CA ARG A 75 16.08 1.50 3.76
C ARG A 75 15.78 1.99 2.36
N GLU A 76 15.51 3.30 2.23
CA GLU A 76 15.17 3.92 0.96
C GLU A 76 16.26 3.73 -0.10
N ASP A 77 17.52 3.95 0.26
CA ASP A 77 18.66 3.84 -0.66
C ASP A 77 18.80 2.44 -1.27
N ALA A 78 18.67 1.41 -0.45
CA ALA A 78 18.73 0.02 -0.90
C ALA A 78 17.55 -0.36 -1.80
N VAL A 79 16.34 0.11 -1.45
CA VAL A 79 15.14 -0.11 -2.26
C VAL A 79 15.27 0.56 -3.62
N LEU A 80 15.69 1.82 -3.67
CA LEU A 80 15.84 2.57 -4.92
C LEU A 80 16.93 1.97 -5.82
N ASP A 81 18.07 1.54 -5.26
CA ASP A 81 19.09 0.82 -6.02
C ASP A 81 18.53 -0.46 -6.64
N TYR A 82 17.78 -1.25 -5.86
CA TYR A 82 17.12 -2.45 -6.36
C TYR A 82 16.15 -2.14 -7.51
N VAL A 83 15.27 -1.15 -7.35
CA VAL A 83 14.28 -0.79 -8.37
C VAL A 83 14.96 -0.25 -9.65
N CYS A 84 16.02 0.53 -9.52
CA CYS A 84 16.81 1.00 -10.67
C CYS A 84 17.47 -0.16 -11.45
N ARG A 85 17.96 -1.19 -10.76
CA ARG A 85 18.46 -2.40 -11.42
C ARG A 85 17.33 -3.18 -12.10
N LEU A 86 16.18 -3.29 -11.44
CA LEU A 86 15.02 -3.97 -11.99
C LEU A 86 14.49 -3.27 -13.25
N ALA A 87 14.54 -1.94 -13.31
CA ALA A 87 14.16 -1.18 -14.49
C ALA A 87 15.01 -1.54 -15.72
N LYS A 88 16.31 -1.78 -15.53
CA LYS A 88 17.20 -2.25 -16.62
C LYS A 88 16.82 -3.65 -17.10
N VAL A 89 16.37 -4.51 -16.19
CA VAL A 89 15.86 -5.84 -16.56
C VAL A 89 14.52 -5.72 -17.28
N GLN A 90 13.63 -4.81 -16.85
CA GLN A 90 12.35 -4.57 -17.53
C GLN A 90 12.56 -4.25 -19.01
N GLU A 91 13.54 -3.44 -19.36
CA GLU A 91 13.83 -3.11 -20.76
C GLU A 91 14.22 -4.34 -21.60
N GLN A 92 14.86 -5.33 -20.98
CA GLN A 92 15.27 -6.56 -21.66
C GLN A 92 14.15 -7.58 -21.84
N VAL A 93 13.11 -7.51 -21.02
CA VAL A 93 12.01 -8.49 -20.97
C VAL A 93 10.64 -7.91 -21.27
N LYS A 94 10.57 -6.63 -21.63
CA LYS A 94 9.31 -5.88 -21.80
C LYS A 94 8.36 -6.42 -22.86
N ASP A 95 8.85 -7.26 -23.77
CA ASP A 95 8.04 -7.96 -24.76
C ASP A 95 7.25 -9.14 -24.16
N LYS A 96 7.70 -9.69 -23.04
CA LYS A 96 7.14 -10.87 -22.37
C LYS A 96 6.60 -10.60 -20.98
N LEU A 97 7.28 -9.72 -20.24
CA LEU A 97 7.01 -9.49 -18.82
C LEU A 97 6.73 -8.02 -18.51
N ILE A 98 5.81 -7.81 -17.59
CA ILE A 98 5.62 -6.55 -16.90
C ILE A 98 6.12 -6.75 -15.46
N LEU A 99 7.23 -6.09 -15.12
CA LEU A 99 7.78 -6.15 -13.78
C LEU A 99 7.11 -5.10 -12.90
N ILE A 100 6.65 -5.52 -11.73
CA ILE A 100 6.10 -4.64 -10.69
C ILE A 100 7.00 -4.77 -9.47
N PRO A 101 7.81 -3.75 -9.15
CA PRO A 101 8.67 -3.79 -7.97
C PRO A 101 7.85 -3.97 -6.71
N ARG A 102 8.19 -4.97 -5.92
CA ARG A 102 7.60 -5.19 -4.61
C ARG A 102 8.31 -4.31 -3.59
N ILE A 103 7.64 -3.28 -3.12
CA ILE A 103 8.11 -2.37 -2.07
C ILE A 103 7.13 -2.46 -0.91
N TYR A 104 7.23 -3.51 -0.10
CA TYR A 104 6.34 -3.70 1.03
C TYR A 104 6.82 -2.89 2.22
N THR A 105 6.02 -1.88 2.57
CA THR A 105 6.36 -0.88 3.60
C THR A 105 5.89 -1.27 4.99
N ASN A 106 5.12 -2.35 5.10
CA ASN A 106 4.62 -2.89 6.35
C ASN A 106 5.17 -4.28 6.62
N LYS A 107 5.40 -4.58 7.90
CA LYS A 107 5.83 -5.90 8.35
C LYS A 107 4.92 -6.36 9.49
N PRO A 108 3.97 -7.27 9.23
CA PRO A 108 3.11 -7.79 10.29
C PRO A 108 3.94 -8.62 11.28
N ARG A 109 3.77 -8.32 12.57
CA ARG A 109 4.44 -8.99 13.68
C ARG A 109 3.41 -9.53 14.66
N THR A 110 3.30 -10.83 14.79
CA THR A 110 2.32 -11.48 15.67
C THR A 110 2.60 -11.17 17.15
N THR A 111 3.88 -11.14 17.54
CA THR A 111 4.30 -10.84 18.92
C THR A 111 4.49 -9.36 19.19
N GLY A 112 4.41 -8.51 18.17
CA GLY A 112 4.71 -7.08 18.27
C GLY A 112 6.19 -6.72 18.40
N GLU A 113 7.09 -7.72 18.39
CA GLU A 113 8.53 -7.52 18.49
C GLU A 113 9.21 -7.39 17.13
N GLY A 114 10.36 -6.70 17.10
CA GLY A 114 11.20 -6.49 15.93
C GLY A 114 10.68 -5.42 14.99
N TYR A 115 11.42 -5.16 13.91
CA TYR A 115 11.13 -4.13 12.92
C TYR A 115 9.76 -4.35 12.26
N LYS A 116 8.90 -3.31 12.29
CA LYS A 116 7.51 -3.37 11.83
C LYS A 116 7.27 -2.81 10.42
N GLY A 117 8.32 -2.48 9.71
CA GLY A 117 8.28 -1.87 8.40
C GLY A 117 8.36 -0.34 8.43
N MET A 118 8.62 0.24 7.27
CA MET A 118 8.92 1.68 7.12
C MET A 118 7.75 2.57 7.54
N VAL A 119 6.51 2.13 7.41
CA VAL A 119 5.33 2.89 7.88
C VAL A 119 5.37 3.14 9.39
N HIS A 120 5.83 2.17 10.15
CA HIS A 120 5.93 2.31 11.60
C HIS A 120 7.24 2.96 12.04
N GLN A 121 8.33 2.60 11.37
CA GLN A 121 9.70 2.90 11.75
C GLN A 121 10.52 3.21 10.50
N PRO A 122 10.41 4.46 9.97
CA PRO A 122 11.09 4.86 8.73
C PRO A 122 12.61 4.84 8.85
N ASP A 123 13.14 4.94 10.06
CA ASP A 123 14.54 4.76 10.39
C ASP A 123 14.68 3.56 11.35
N PRO A 124 15.24 2.43 10.90
CA PRO A 124 15.35 1.22 11.72
C PRO A 124 16.14 1.40 13.04
N GLU A 125 16.99 2.42 13.11
CA GLU A 125 17.83 2.75 14.29
C GLU A 125 17.08 3.62 15.31
N LYS A 126 15.90 4.17 14.96
CA LYS A 126 15.12 5.06 15.79
C LYS A 126 13.83 4.41 16.31
N LYS A 127 13.20 5.10 17.26
CA LYS A 127 11.86 4.72 17.74
C LYS A 127 10.81 4.88 16.62
N GLU A 128 9.71 4.16 16.79
CA GLU A 128 8.56 4.23 15.90
C GLU A 128 8.02 5.67 15.77
N ASP A 129 7.77 6.11 14.54
CA ASP A 129 7.10 7.36 14.21
C ASP A 129 6.24 7.18 12.95
N MET A 130 4.97 6.88 13.13
CA MET A 130 4.05 6.63 12.03
C MET A 130 3.77 7.88 11.18
N LEU A 131 3.90 9.10 11.71
CA LEU A 131 3.76 10.30 10.90
C LEU A 131 4.91 10.42 9.90
N GLN A 132 6.14 10.26 10.37
CA GLN A 132 7.30 10.22 9.47
C GLN A 132 7.24 9.00 8.55
N GLY A 133 6.69 7.89 9.04
CA GLY A 133 6.51 6.67 8.26
C GLY A 133 5.62 6.87 7.03
N VAL A 134 4.42 7.45 7.19
CA VAL A 134 3.53 7.68 6.04
C VAL A 134 4.09 8.70 5.05
N ILE A 135 4.90 9.66 5.51
CA ILE A 135 5.63 10.58 4.64
C ILE A 135 6.73 9.83 3.88
N ALA A 136 7.56 9.07 4.58
CA ALA A 136 8.69 8.35 4.01
C ALA A 136 8.27 7.34 2.93
N ILE A 137 7.22 6.56 3.18
CA ILE A 137 6.74 5.58 2.19
C ILE A 137 6.24 6.27 0.92
N ARG A 138 5.52 7.39 1.06
CA ARG A 138 5.04 8.14 -0.10
C ARG A 138 6.21 8.70 -0.91
N GLN A 139 7.19 9.33 -0.24
CA GLN A 139 8.39 9.88 -0.90
C GLN A 139 9.20 8.78 -1.61
N MET A 140 9.38 7.62 -0.97
CA MET A 140 10.10 6.50 -1.55
C MET A 140 9.40 5.96 -2.81
N HIS A 141 8.09 5.75 -2.76
CA HIS A 141 7.33 5.30 -3.93
C HIS A 141 7.36 6.35 -5.06
N THR A 142 7.23 7.64 -4.74
CA THR A 142 7.35 8.72 -5.72
C THR A 142 8.71 8.67 -6.40
N LYS A 143 9.81 8.63 -5.64
CA LYS A 143 11.17 8.52 -6.18
C LYS A 143 11.37 7.27 -7.04
N ALA A 144 10.80 6.14 -6.65
CA ALA A 144 10.88 4.91 -7.44
C ALA A 144 10.28 5.10 -8.84
N VAL A 145 9.10 5.72 -8.93
CA VAL A 145 8.46 6.02 -10.22
C VAL A 145 9.24 7.07 -11.00
N GLU A 146 9.69 8.15 -10.35
CA GLU A 146 10.49 9.22 -10.98
C GLU A 146 11.77 8.68 -11.61
N MET A 147 12.50 7.83 -10.89
CA MET A 147 13.81 7.31 -11.34
C MET A 147 13.69 6.23 -12.40
N THR A 148 12.57 5.52 -12.49
CA THR A 148 12.50 4.26 -13.23
C THR A 148 11.29 4.12 -14.16
N GLY A 149 10.26 4.91 -13.97
CA GLY A 149 8.97 4.72 -14.66
C GLY A 149 8.21 3.47 -14.21
N LEU A 150 8.70 2.71 -13.22
CA LEU A 150 8.04 1.52 -12.69
C LEU A 150 7.15 1.88 -11.51
N THR A 151 5.86 1.64 -11.67
CA THR A 151 4.90 1.68 -10.55
C THR A 151 5.00 0.41 -9.73
N CYS A 152 4.79 0.50 -8.43
CA CYS A 152 5.18 -0.54 -7.49
C CYS A 152 3.97 -1.24 -6.85
N ALA A 153 4.27 -2.32 -6.11
CA ALA A 153 3.34 -3.05 -5.27
C ALA A 153 3.64 -2.82 -3.79
N ASP A 154 2.59 -2.68 -2.96
CA ASP A 154 2.72 -2.72 -1.51
C ASP A 154 1.71 -3.70 -0.88
N GLU A 155 1.97 -4.11 0.36
CA GLU A 155 1.06 -4.96 1.13
C GLU A 155 0.10 -4.08 1.96
N MET A 156 -1.19 -4.31 1.78
CA MET A 156 -2.23 -3.67 2.57
C MET A 156 -2.32 -4.36 3.94
N LEU A 157 -1.46 -3.95 4.88
CA LEU A 157 -1.52 -4.44 6.26
C LEU A 157 -2.73 -3.84 6.99
N TYR A 158 -2.96 -2.56 6.80
CA TYR A 158 -4.16 -1.86 7.25
C TYR A 158 -5.01 -1.48 6.05
N PRO A 159 -6.32 -1.69 6.05
CA PRO A 159 -7.21 -1.30 4.93
C PRO A 159 -7.04 0.16 4.51
N GLU A 160 -6.70 1.03 5.45
CA GLU A 160 -6.51 2.45 5.18
C GLU A 160 -5.15 2.82 4.59
N ASN A 161 -4.15 1.97 4.78
CA ASN A 161 -2.76 2.31 4.47
C ASN A 161 -2.54 2.61 2.98
N HIS A 162 -3.16 1.82 2.10
CA HIS A 162 -3.03 2.00 0.66
C HIS A 162 -3.50 3.38 0.18
N ARG A 163 -4.42 4.05 0.90
CA ARG A 163 -4.93 5.37 0.52
C ARG A 163 -3.87 6.45 0.48
N TYR A 164 -2.80 6.32 1.26
CA TYR A 164 -1.66 7.24 1.21
C TYR A 164 -0.83 7.06 -0.06
N LEU A 165 -0.98 5.92 -0.74
CA LEU A 165 -0.21 5.49 -1.91
C LEU A 165 -1.08 5.16 -3.12
N SER A 166 -2.40 5.33 -3.07
CA SER A 166 -3.32 4.86 -4.12
C SER A 166 -3.10 5.50 -5.49
N ASP A 167 -2.47 6.67 -5.55
CA ASP A 167 -2.05 7.36 -6.78
C ASP A 167 -0.64 6.94 -7.27
N LEU A 168 0.00 5.98 -6.61
CA LEU A 168 1.36 5.52 -6.90
C LEU A 168 1.43 4.01 -7.16
N LEU A 169 0.57 3.22 -6.49
CA LEU A 169 0.58 1.76 -6.58
C LEU A 169 -0.17 1.27 -7.81
N SER A 170 0.35 0.25 -8.46
CA SER A 170 -0.33 -0.51 -9.53
C SER A 170 -0.68 -1.93 -9.13
N TYR A 171 -0.39 -2.32 -7.89
CA TYR A 171 -0.76 -3.61 -7.32
C TYR A 171 -0.77 -3.54 -5.80
N VAL A 172 -1.73 -4.21 -5.19
CA VAL A 172 -1.84 -4.35 -3.74
C VAL A 172 -1.88 -5.82 -3.37
N ALA A 173 -1.17 -6.22 -2.32
CA ALA A 173 -1.26 -7.57 -1.77
C ALA A 173 -2.02 -7.56 -0.44
N VAL A 174 -2.93 -8.53 -0.28
CA VAL A 174 -3.52 -8.88 1.02
C VAL A 174 -2.72 -10.04 1.60
N GLY A 175 -2.11 -9.82 2.74
CA GLY A 175 -1.21 -10.77 3.38
C GLY A 175 -1.92 -12.00 3.96
N ALA A 176 -1.15 -13.07 4.21
CA ALA A 176 -1.65 -14.33 4.73
C ALA A 176 -2.38 -14.23 6.08
N ARG A 177 -2.08 -13.20 6.89
CA ARG A 177 -2.77 -12.95 8.18
C ARG A 177 -4.04 -12.14 8.04
N SER A 178 -4.23 -11.48 6.88
CA SER A 178 -5.35 -10.57 6.62
C SER A 178 -6.35 -11.12 5.60
N VAL A 179 -6.04 -12.23 4.93
CA VAL A 179 -6.86 -12.78 3.85
C VAL A 179 -8.26 -13.22 4.29
N GLU A 180 -8.45 -13.52 5.57
CA GLU A 180 -9.75 -13.85 6.16
C GLU A 180 -10.47 -12.64 6.75
N ASP A 181 -9.76 -11.50 6.90
CA ASP A 181 -10.34 -10.31 7.49
C ASP A 181 -11.33 -9.64 6.53
N GLN A 182 -12.54 -9.38 7.04
CA GLN A 182 -13.63 -8.83 6.25
C GLN A 182 -13.31 -7.42 5.73
N GLN A 183 -12.68 -6.56 6.52
CA GLN A 183 -12.35 -5.20 6.11
C GLN A 183 -11.38 -5.19 4.92
N HIS A 184 -10.40 -6.10 4.90
CA HIS A 184 -9.49 -6.24 3.77
C HIS A 184 -10.19 -6.70 2.51
N ARG A 185 -11.11 -7.68 2.61
CA ARG A 185 -11.91 -8.19 1.47
C ARG A 185 -12.81 -7.11 0.90
N LEU A 186 -13.52 -6.37 1.76
CA LEU A 186 -14.40 -5.27 1.37
C LEU A 186 -13.61 -4.14 0.72
N THR A 187 -12.47 -3.75 1.31
CA THR A 187 -11.61 -2.73 0.72
C THR A 187 -11.09 -3.19 -0.64
N ALA A 188 -10.64 -4.44 -0.76
CA ALA A 188 -10.14 -5.00 -2.02
C ALA A 188 -11.18 -4.94 -3.14
N SER A 189 -12.47 -5.17 -2.82
CA SER A 189 -13.55 -5.12 -3.82
C SER A 189 -13.78 -3.73 -4.42
N GLY A 190 -13.29 -2.67 -3.77
CA GLY A 190 -13.45 -1.28 -4.22
C GLY A 190 -12.17 -0.65 -4.80
N LEU A 191 -11.12 -1.43 -5.08
CA LEU A 191 -9.89 -0.90 -5.66
C LEU A 191 -9.89 -1.01 -7.19
N ASP A 192 -9.45 0.06 -7.86
CA ASP A 192 -9.34 0.12 -9.32
C ASP A 192 -8.04 -0.51 -9.86
N ILE A 193 -7.22 -1.11 -8.99
CA ILE A 193 -5.97 -1.79 -9.34
C ILE A 193 -6.01 -3.25 -8.92
N PRO A 194 -5.23 -4.15 -9.53
CA PRO A 194 -5.19 -5.56 -9.16
C PRO A 194 -4.82 -5.79 -7.70
N VAL A 195 -5.55 -6.69 -7.05
CA VAL A 195 -5.30 -7.11 -5.67
C VAL A 195 -4.96 -8.60 -5.62
N GLY A 196 -3.80 -8.92 -5.07
CA GLY A 196 -3.37 -10.30 -4.86
C GLY A 196 -3.76 -10.80 -3.48
N MET A 197 -4.55 -11.88 -3.42
CA MET A 197 -4.87 -12.58 -2.18
C MET A 197 -3.85 -13.68 -1.92
N LYS A 198 -3.14 -13.61 -0.79
CA LYS A 198 -2.25 -14.70 -0.38
C LYS A 198 -3.08 -15.82 0.26
N ASN A 199 -2.60 -17.08 0.13
CA ASN A 199 -3.13 -18.16 0.96
C ASN A 199 -2.85 -17.85 2.45
N PRO A 200 -3.73 -18.30 3.38
CA PRO A 200 -3.55 -18.07 4.81
C PRO A 200 -2.30 -18.76 5.35
N THR A 201 -1.94 -18.46 6.58
CA THR A 201 -0.76 -19.08 7.24
C THR A 201 -0.87 -20.58 7.40
N SER A 202 -2.10 -21.13 7.41
CA SER A 202 -2.38 -22.57 7.38
C SER A 202 -2.04 -23.24 6.04
N GLY A 203 -1.94 -22.45 4.96
CA GLY A 203 -1.76 -22.97 3.60
C GLY A 203 -3.05 -23.42 2.92
N ASP A 204 -4.23 -23.25 3.54
CA ASP A 204 -5.51 -23.67 2.98
C ASP A 204 -5.91 -22.78 1.78
N LEU A 205 -5.89 -23.37 0.60
CA LEU A 205 -6.24 -22.68 -0.64
C LEU A 205 -7.74 -22.34 -0.73
N SER A 206 -8.61 -23.06 -0.03
CA SER A 206 -10.06 -22.77 -0.04
C SER A 206 -10.36 -21.40 0.57
N VAL A 207 -9.63 -21.01 1.60
CA VAL A 207 -9.72 -19.71 2.24
C VAL A 207 -9.32 -18.59 1.27
N MET A 208 -8.22 -18.80 0.54
CA MET A 208 -7.78 -17.83 -0.49
C MET A 208 -8.82 -17.70 -1.61
N MET A 209 -9.36 -18.81 -2.11
CA MET A 209 -10.39 -18.82 -3.16
C MET A 209 -11.66 -18.10 -2.69
N ASN A 210 -12.12 -18.34 -1.46
CA ASN A 210 -13.23 -17.62 -0.86
C ASN A 210 -12.97 -16.12 -0.77
N SER A 211 -11.73 -15.71 -0.50
CA SER A 211 -11.36 -14.29 -0.47
C SER A 211 -11.41 -13.65 -1.84
N LEU A 212 -10.98 -14.37 -2.89
CA LEU A 212 -11.10 -13.91 -4.27
C LEU A 212 -12.58 -13.73 -4.66
N ILE A 213 -13.44 -14.72 -4.36
CA ILE A 213 -14.88 -14.63 -4.62
C ILE A 213 -15.48 -13.42 -3.91
N ALA A 214 -15.15 -13.23 -2.63
CA ALA A 214 -15.64 -12.10 -1.86
C ALA A 214 -15.19 -10.76 -2.44
N ALA A 215 -13.92 -10.65 -2.87
CA ALA A 215 -13.38 -9.42 -3.45
C ALA A 215 -13.96 -9.09 -4.85
N HIS A 216 -14.54 -10.06 -5.55
CA HIS A 216 -15.23 -9.83 -6.83
C HIS A 216 -16.72 -9.52 -6.68
N ALA A 217 -17.27 -9.65 -5.47
CA ALA A 217 -18.65 -9.29 -5.21
C ALA A 217 -18.79 -7.79 -4.95
N SER A 218 -19.97 -7.24 -5.30
CA SER A 218 -20.33 -5.87 -4.94
C SER A 218 -20.75 -5.82 -3.46
N HIS A 219 -20.23 -4.85 -2.72
CA HIS A 219 -20.50 -4.70 -1.30
C HIS A 219 -20.83 -3.26 -0.94
N THR A 220 -21.83 -3.10 -0.03
CA THR A 220 -22.08 -1.84 0.66
C THR A 220 -21.50 -1.94 2.07
N PHE A 221 -20.62 -1.01 2.45
CA PHE A 221 -19.96 -1.04 3.75
C PHE A 221 -19.54 0.35 4.25
N LEU A 222 -19.23 0.45 5.54
CA LEU A 222 -18.70 1.68 6.12
C LEU A 222 -17.20 1.75 5.89
N TYR A 223 -16.78 2.82 5.23
CA TYR A 223 -15.37 3.09 4.98
C TYR A 223 -14.98 4.46 5.53
N ARG A 224 -14.31 4.48 6.69
CA ARG A 224 -13.89 5.69 7.39
C ARG A 224 -15.01 6.72 7.59
N GLY A 225 -16.14 6.28 8.09
CA GLY A 225 -17.31 7.13 8.31
C GLY A 225 -18.14 7.42 7.05
N TRP A 226 -17.77 6.85 5.89
CA TRP A 226 -18.56 6.89 4.67
C TRP A 226 -19.22 5.54 4.42
N GLU A 227 -20.48 5.57 3.98
CA GLU A 227 -21.08 4.43 3.31
C GLU A 227 -20.57 4.40 1.87
N VAL A 228 -20.05 3.26 1.42
CA VAL A 228 -19.53 3.06 0.07
C VAL A 228 -20.09 1.79 -0.53
N GLN A 229 -20.30 1.80 -1.83
CA GLN A 229 -20.82 0.69 -2.62
C GLN A 229 -19.94 0.45 -3.85
#